data_601a7e04dfc233ef05b3c0008cf3bf9a
#
_entry.id   601a7e04dfc233ef05b3c0008cf3bf9a
#
_cell.length_a   1.000
_cell.length_b   1.000
_cell.length_c   1.000
_cell.angle_alpha   90.00
_cell.angle_beta   90.00
_cell.angle_gamma   90.00
#
_symmetry.space_group_name_H-M   'P 1'
#
loop_
_entity.id
_entity.type
_entity.pdbx_description
1 polymer ?
#
loop_
_entity_poly.entity_id
_entity_poly.type
_entity_poly.pdbx_seq_one_letter_code
_entity_poly.pdbx_strand_id
1 'polypeptide(L)'
;MPQGNDHLGGWMSDKVILKSVDVNFTLKDHIYEVLRSAILDMNIYSETADLRLDERQLAEQSGISRTPIREALARLEQDGLVEIQPRKGVFVRRKTRDEVMEIILVWAALESMAARLATTEA
;
A
#
# COMPACT_ATOMS: atom_id res chain seq x y z
N MET A 1 -30.79 -29.69 -3.90
CA MET A 1 -30.64 -29.19 -3.59
C MET A 1 -30.58 -28.52 -3.27
N PRO A 2 -30.31 -28.78 -3.75
CA PRO A 2 -30.02 -28.02 -3.65
C PRO A 2 -29.57 -27.47 -3.44
N GLN A 3 -29.62 -27.40 -3.64
CA GLN A 3 -29.19 -26.67 -3.48
C GLN A 3 -28.93 -26.35 -2.62
N GLY A 4 -29.15 -26.80 -2.41
CA GLY A 4 -28.88 -26.49 -1.69
C GLY A 4 -28.35 -26.22 -1.20
N ASN A 5 -28.40 -26.36 -1.68
CA ASN A 5 -27.93 -25.93 -1.38
C ASN A 5 -27.87 -25.22 -0.94
N ASP A 6 -28.21 -25.08 -0.93
CA ASP A 6 -28.29 -24.21 -0.75
C ASP A 6 -28.46 -23.42 0.12
N HIS A 7 -29.22 -23.12 0.71
CA HIS A 7 -28.80 -22.35 1.38
C HIS A 7 -27.60 -22.27 1.79
N LEU A 8 -27.61 -22.92 1.83
CA LEU A 8 -26.19 -23.17 1.95
C LEU A 8 -25.58 -23.48 0.62
N GLY A 9 -26.30 -23.96 -0.27
CA GLY A 9 -25.84 -24.29 -1.59
C GLY A 9 -25.40 -23.11 -2.43
N GLY A 10 -25.96 -21.99 -2.20
CA GLY A 10 -25.64 -20.77 -2.98
C GLY A 10 -24.22 -20.29 -2.86
N TRP A 11 -23.57 -20.61 -1.78
CA TRP A 11 -22.27 -20.14 -1.56
C TRP A 11 -21.19 -20.82 -2.35
N MET A 12 -21.41 -21.96 -2.93
CA MET A 12 -20.39 -22.64 -3.70
C MET A 12 -20.15 -21.97 -5.04
N SER A 13 -21.20 -21.45 -5.66
CA SER A 13 -21.07 -20.64 -6.86
C SER A 13 -20.36 -19.33 -6.58
N ASP A 14 -20.65 -18.74 -5.45
CA ASP A 14 -20.02 -17.50 -5.04
C ASP A 14 -18.52 -17.66 -4.85
N LYS A 15 -18.08 -18.81 -4.32
CA LYS A 15 -16.68 -19.09 -4.16
C LYS A 15 -15.94 -19.15 -5.49
N VAL A 16 -16.54 -19.71 -6.51
CA VAL A 16 -15.94 -19.78 -7.84
C VAL A 16 -15.78 -18.39 -8.43
N ILE A 17 -16.82 -17.56 -8.30
CA ILE A 17 -16.79 -16.18 -8.78
C ILE A 17 -15.72 -15.38 -8.04
N LEU A 18 -15.62 -15.54 -6.73
CA LEU A 18 -14.64 -14.87 -5.93
C LEU A 18 -13.21 -15.24 -6.31
N LYS A 19 -12.97 -16.49 -6.69
CA LYS A 19 -11.65 -16.89 -7.16
C LYS A 19 -11.23 -16.15 -8.41
N SER A 20 -12.16 -15.95 -9.34
CA SER A 20 -11.84 -15.21 -10.57
C SER A 20 -11.52 -13.75 -10.26
N VAL A 21 -12.28 -13.15 -9.36
CA VAL A 21 -12.01 -11.78 -8.91
C VAL A 21 -10.69 -11.71 -8.17
N ASP A 22 -10.42 -12.68 -7.31
CA ASP A 22 -9.21 -12.73 -6.50
C ASP A 22 -7.94 -12.81 -7.34
N VAL A 23 -7.97 -13.50 -8.47
CA VAL A 23 -6.79 -13.57 -9.35
C VAL A 23 -6.41 -12.18 -9.86
N ASN A 24 -7.37 -11.42 -10.35
CA ASN A 24 -7.11 -10.05 -10.83
C ASN A 24 -6.73 -9.12 -9.70
N PHE A 25 -7.42 -9.24 -8.59
CA PHE A 25 -7.16 -8.46 -7.39
C PHE A 25 -5.76 -8.76 -6.86
N THR A 26 -5.37 -10.03 -6.82
CA THR A 26 -4.06 -10.45 -6.35
C THR A 26 -2.93 -9.85 -7.20
N LEU A 27 -3.11 -9.79 -8.50
CA LEU A 27 -2.10 -9.18 -9.38
C LEU A 27 -1.92 -7.69 -9.08
N LYS A 28 -3.01 -6.95 -8.98
CA LYS A 28 -2.97 -5.52 -8.64
C LYS A 28 -2.36 -5.29 -7.26
N ASP A 29 -2.76 -6.10 -6.29
CA ASP A 29 -2.22 -6.03 -4.94
C ASP A 29 -0.74 -6.34 -4.92
N HIS A 30 -0.30 -7.34 -5.68
CA HIS A 30 1.10 -7.70 -5.75
C HIS A 30 1.95 -6.56 -6.30
N ILE A 31 1.50 -5.92 -7.38
CA ILE A 31 2.19 -4.77 -7.95
C ILE A 31 2.28 -3.64 -6.93
N TYR A 32 1.18 -3.34 -6.26
CA TYR A 32 1.13 -2.32 -5.23
C TYR A 32 2.12 -2.64 -4.09
N GLU A 33 2.12 -3.87 -3.60
CA GLU A 33 2.98 -4.27 -2.49
C GLU A 33 4.46 -4.25 -2.88
N VAL A 34 4.79 -4.66 -4.09
CA VAL A 34 6.18 -4.59 -4.58
C VAL A 34 6.67 -3.15 -4.62
N LEU A 35 5.86 -2.25 -5.17
CA LEU A 35 6.21 -0.82 -5.24
C LEU A 35 6.27 -0.20 -3.85
N ARG A 36 5.32 -0.52 -2.99
CA ARG A 36 5.28 -0.02 -1.62
C ARG A 36 6.54 -0.45 -0.85
N SER A 37 6.89 -1.72 -0.93
CA SER A 37 8.08 -2.24 -0.25
C SER A 37 9.36 -1.58 -0.77
N ALA A 38 9.46 -1.39 -2.07
CA ALA A 38 10.62 -0.73 -2.67
C ALA A 38 10.76 0.72 -2.18
N ILE A 39 9.64 1.43 -2.06
CA ILE A 39 9.63 2.80 -1.55
C ILE A 39 10.00 2.84 -0.07
N LEU A 40 9.46 1.93 0.72
CA LEU A 40 9.74 1.89 2.16
C LEU A 40 11.19 1.50 2.46
N ASP A 41 11.79 0.68 1.62
CA ASP A 41 13.20 0.29 1.76
C ASP A 41 14.17 1.36 1.29
N MET A 42 13.66 2.35 0.56
CA MET A 42 14.46 3.42 0.01
C MET A 42 14.90 4.38 1.11
N ASN A 43 16.17 4.78 1.08
CA ASN A 43 16.63 5.82 1.99
C ASN A 43 16.28 7.19 1.41
N ILE A 44 15.07 7.65 1.67
CA ILE A 44 14.52 8.87 1.08
C ILE A 44 15.19 10.15 1.63
N TYR A 45 15.93 10.04 2.70
CA TYR A 45 16.62 11.18 3.30
C TYR A 45 18.07 11.29 2.86
N SER A 46 18.55 10.37 2.03
CA SER A 46 19.86 10.47 1.43
C SER A 46 19.88 11.58 0.38
N GLU A 47 20.96 12.35 0.32
CA GLU A 47 21.12 13.39 -0.69
C GLU A 47 21.18 12.82 -2.10
N THR A 48 21.61 11.57 -2.24
CA THR A 48 21.74 10.89 -3.53
C THR A 48 20.50 10.12 -3.94
N ALA A 49 19.45 10.12 -3.13
CA ALA A 49 18.24 9.38 -3.43
C ALA A 49 17.51 10.01 -4.62
N ASP A 50 17.17 9.18 -5.61
CA ASP A 50 16.33 9.58 -6.72
C ASP A 50 14.88 9.34 -6.33
N LEU A 51 14.17 10.41 -6.02
CA LEU A 51 12.80 10.36 -5.54
C LEU A 51 11.77 10.34 -6.66
N ARG A 52 12.21 10.47 -7.90
CA ARG A 52 11.30 10.45 -9.04
C ARG A 52 11.07 9.03 -9.50
N LEU A 53 9.80 8.68 -9.67
CA LEU A 53 9.39 7.40 -10.25
C LEU A 53 8.88 7.63 -11.66
N ASP A 54 9.44 6.90 -12.61
CA ASP A 54 9.03 7.00 -14.01
C ASP A 54 8.14 5.78 -14.32
N GLU A 55 6.87 6.04 -14.60
CA GLU A 55 5.88 5.03 -14.94
C GLU A 55 6.33 4.17 -16.12
N ARG A 56 6.86 4.80 -17.16
CA ARG A 56 7.33 4.11 -18.34
C ARG A 56 8.50 3.19 -18.02
N GLN A 57 9.45 3.67 -17.24
CA GLN A 57 10.62 2.89 -16.85
C GLN A 57 10.23 1.72 -15.96
N LEU A 58 9.31 1.92 -15.04
CA LEU A 58 8.79 0.85 -14.18
C LEU A 58 8.12 -0.23 -15.01
N ALA A 59 7.34 0.15 -16.01
CA ALA A 59 6.70 -0.80 -16.90
C ALA A 59 7.71 -1.59 -17.73
N GLU A 60 8.74 -0.94 -18.23
CA GLU A 60 9.80 -1.60 -19.00
C GLU A 60 10.59 -2.58 -18.15
N GLN A 61 10.96 -2.20 -16.96
CA GLN A 61 11.74 -3.04 -16.05
C GLN A 61 10.97 -4.26 -15.57
N SER A 62 9.68 -4.11 -15.32
CA SER A 62 8.86 -5.18 -14.78
C SER A 62 8.23 -6.07 -15.84
N GLY A 63 8.17 -5.61 -17.08
CA GLY A 63 7.45 -6.32 -18.14
C GLY A 63 5.95 -6.23 -18.00
N ILE A 64 5.46 -5.35 -17.14
CA ILE A 64 4.03 -5.16 -16.87
C ILE A 64 3.57 -3.94 -17.67
N SER A 65 2.33 -3.95 -18.16
CA SER A 65 1.79 -2.80 -18.88
C SER A 65 1.67 -1.57 -17.98
N ARG A 66 1.58 -0.39 -18.59
CA ARG A 66 1.57 0.86 -17.84
C ARG A 66 0.30 1.08 -17.03
N THR A 67 -0.82 0.53 -17.47
CA THR A 67 -2.11 0.74 -16.81
C THR A 67 -2.12 0.23 -15.36
N PRO A 68 -1.78 -1.03 -15.07
CA PRO A 68 -1.73 -1.48 -13.67
C PRO A 68 -0.65 -0.78 -12.85
N ILE A 69 0.44 -0.36 -13.46
CA ILE A 69 1.47 0.44 -12.78
C ILE A 69 0.87 1.79 -12.36
N ARG A 70 0.15 2.44 -13.27
CA ARG A 70 -0.50 3.73 -12.99
C ARG A 70 -1.53 3.61 -11.88
N GLU A 71 -2.32 2.54 -11.90
CA GLU A 71 -3.31 2.29 -10.86
C GLU A 71 -2.65 2.08 -9.49
N ALA A 72 -1.55 1.34 -9.46
CA ALA A 72 -0.79 1.12 -8.22
C ALA A 72 -0.20 2.43 -7.69
N LEU A 73 0.34 3.28 -8.58
CA LEU A 73 0.87 4.58 -8.17
C LEU A 73 -0.22 5.50 -7.62
N ALA A 74 -1.42 5.47 -8.21
CA ALA A 74 -2.55 6.24 -7.71
C ALA A 74 -2.94 5.78 -6.29
N ARG A 75 -2.91 4.49 -6.04
CA ARG A 75 -3.18 3.93 -4.72
C ARG A 75 -2.11 4.35 -3.70
N LEU A 76 -0.84 4.34 -4.12
CA LEU A 76 0.26 4.82 -3.27
C LEU A 76 0.12 6.31 -2.94
N GLU A 77 -0.41 7.10 -3.87
CA GLU A 77 -0.69 8.52 -3.63
C GLU A 77 -1.77 8.68 -2.56
N GLN A 78 -2.83 7.89 -2.62
CA GLN A 78 -3.88 7.90 -1.61
C GLN A 78 -3.33 7.54 -0.23
N ASP A 79 -2.33 6.65 -0.18
CA ASP A 79 -1.68 6.24 1.05
C ASP A 79 -0.64 7.27 1.55
N GLY A 80 -0.38 8.31 0.77
CA GLY A 80 0.56 9.36 1.14
C GLY A 80 2.02 9.03 0.92
N LEU A 81 2.33 7.97 0.18
CA LEU A 81 3.71 7.56 -0.08
C LEU A 81 4.32 8.25 -1.29
N VAL A 82 3.50 8.66 -2.25
CA VAL A 82 3.97 9.37 -3.43
C VAL A 82 3.06 10.56 -3.72
N GLU A 83 3.55 11.46 -4.56
CA GLU A 83 2.79 12.59 -5.06
C GLU A 83 2.86 12.58 -6.59
N ILE A 84 1.70 12.59 -7.23
CA ILE A 84 1.60 12.64 -8.68
C ILE A 84 1.45 14.11 -9.08
N GLN A 85 2.46 14.63 -9.78
CA GLN A 85 2.44 16.01 -10.27
C GLN A 85 2.14 15.99 -11.77
N PRO A 86 1.03 16.58 -12.21
CA PRO A 86 0.67 16.58 -13.62
C PRO A 86 1.81 17.12 -14.49
N ARG A 87 2.12 16.41 -15.55
CA ARG A 87 3.17 16.76 -16.52
C ARG A 87 4.60 16.71 -15.99
N LYS A 88 4.79 16.50 -14.70
CA LYS A 88 6.13 16.45 -14.09
C LYS A 88 6.55 15.05 -13.71
N GLY A 89 5.61 14.20 -13.28
CA GLY A 89 5.89 12.82 -12.93
C GLY A 89 5.40 12.46 -11.55
N VAL A 90 5.89 11.34 -11.06
CA VAL A 90 5.53 10.79 -9.75
C VAL A 90 6.76 10.89 -8.84
N PHE A 91 6.57 11.39 -7.65
CA PHE A 91 7.66 11.61 -6.71
C PHE A 91 7.37 10.92 -5.38
N VAL A 92 8.37 10.28 -4.81
CA VAL A 92 8.27 9.71 -3.47
C VAL A 92 8.21 10.86 -2.47
N ARG A 93 7.23 10.83 -1.57
CA ARG A 93 7.07 11.89 -0.58
C ARG A 93 8.01 11.68 0.59
N ARG A 94 8.69 12.76 0.96
CA ARG A 94 9.41 12.83 2.21
C ARG A 94 8.50 13.39 3.28
N LYS A 95 8.52 12.78 4.46
CA LYS A 95 7.87 13.40 5.60
C LYS A 95 8.71 14.56 6.08
N THR A 96 8.05 15.65 6.44
CA THR A 96 8.76 16.80 7.02
C THR A 96 9.25 16.44 8.42
N ARG A 97 10.20 17.23 8.92
CA ARG A 97 10.68 17.05 10.28
C ARG A 97 9.54 17.14 11.29
N ASP A 98 8.64 18.08 11.10
CA ASP A 98 7.50 18.27 11.98
C ASP A 98 6.56 17.05 11.96
N GLU A 99 6.30 16.49 10.79
CA GLU A 99 5.49 15.27 10.67
C GLU A 99 6.13 14.10 11.40
N VAL A 100 7.45 13.94 11.28
CA VAL A 100 8.18 12.89 11.99
C VAL A 100 8.09 13.10 13.49
N MET A 101 8.26 14.33 13.96
CA MET A 101 8.16 14.65 15.37
C MET A 101 6.77 14.36 15.92
N GLU A 102 5.74 14.67 15.17
CA GLU A 102 4.36 14.34 15.56
C GLU A 102 4.16 12.84 15.74
N ILE A 103 4.67 12.05 14.81
CA ILE A 103 4.59 10.59 14.90
C ILE A 103 5.30 10.09 16.16
N ILE A 104 6.50 10.61 16.44
CA ILE A 104 7.26 10.23 17.65
C ILE A 104 6.49 10.57 18.91
N LEU A 105 5.87 11.74 18.95
CA LEU A 105 5.08 12.16 20.11
C LEU A 105 3.86 11.29 20.33
N VAL A 106 3.18 10.92 19.26
CA VAL A 106 2.02 10.01 19.34
C VAL A 106 2.45 8.64 19.86
N TRP A 107 3.54 8.09 19.34
CA TRP A 107 4.07 6.81 19.79
C TRP A 107 4.47 6.85 21.26
N ALA A 108 5.13 7.92 21.68
CA ALA A 108 5.53 8.10 23.09
C ALA A 108 4.31 8.16 24.01
N ALA A 109 3.27 8.87 23.59
CA ALA A 109 2.03 8.94 24.35
C ALA A 109 1.35 7.58 24.47
N LEU A 110 1.30 6.81 23.40
CA LEU A 110 0.71 5.47 23.40
C LEU A 110 1.49 4.50 24.29
N GLU A 111 2.81 4.54 24.23
CA GLU A 111 3.66 3.71 25.07
C GLU A 111 3.49 4.05 26.55
N SER A 112 3.42 5.34 26.87
CA SER A 112 3.21 5.81 28.23
C SER A 112 1.88 5.34 28.79
N MET A 113 0.83 5.42 27.99
CA MET A 113 -0.50 4.94 28.38
C MET A 113 -0.51 3.43 28.56
N ALA A 114 0.11 2.69 27.66
CA ALA A 114 0.19 1.23 27.76
C ALA A 114 0.92 0.80 29.03
N ALA A 115 2.02 1.45 29.38
CA ALA A 115 2.76 1.18 30.61
C ALA A 115 1.93 1.48 31.85
N ARG A 116 1.17 2.57 31.84
CA ARG A 116 0.29 2.94 32.94
C ARG A 116 -0.82 1.91 33.15
N LEU A 117 -1.45 1.47 32.06
CA LEU A 117 -2.49 0.45 32.13
C LEU A 117 -1.95 -0.87 32.64
N ALA A 118 -0.77 -1.25 32.20
CA ALA A 118 -0.12 -2.48 32.66
C ALA A 118 0.13 -2.45 34.18
N THR A 119 0.57 -1.30 34.72
CA THR A 119 0.79 -1.18 36.16
C THR A 119 -0.48 -1.17 36.98
N THR A 120 -1.54 -0.58 36.48
CA THR A 120 -2.83 -0.56 37.23
C THR A 120 -3.52 -1.91 37.24
N GLU A 121 -3.29 -2.75 36.25
CA GLU A 121 -3.88 -4.08 36.18
C GLU A 121 -3.07 -5.14 36.90
N ALA A 122 -1.84 -4.86 37.23
CA ALA A 122 -1.01 -5.76 38.00
C ALA A 122 -1.34 -5.70 39.50
#